data_397c278b5c71546a2dba034af8d1828d
#
_entry.id   397c278b5c71546a2dba034af8d1828d
#
_cell.length_a   1.000
_cell.length_b   1.000
_cell.length_c   1.000
_cell.angle_alpha   90.00
_cell.angle_beta   90.00
_cell.angle_gamma   90.00
#
_symmetry.space_group_name_H-M   'P 1'
#
loop_
_entity.id
_entity.type
_entity.pdbx_description
1 polymer ?
#
loop_
_entity_poly.entity_id
_entity_poly.type
_entity_poly.pdbx_seq_one_letter_code
_entity_poly.pdbx_strand_id
1 'polypeptide(L)'
;MQKYEILLIIKEFSNVFNEFNNKAFKFIDEQLNKTGLVRTHFIILHELMGGKELSMSDLSEILHVTKPNITVLIDKLAKLDYVERVNKSQDRRVILIRLTDKGQTFMDKSAEELVKSVDQLLDYLDKEDLDIVKQTTQAMKKLLAKLNKQ
;
A
#
# COMPACT_ATOMS: atom_id res chain seq x y z
N MET A 1 4.08 21.13 -29.28
CA MET A 1 3.19 20.00 -29.60
C MET A 1 3.52 18.79 -28.75
N GLN A 2 4.74 18.26 -28.83
CA GLN A 2 5.17 17.05 -28.11
C GLN A 2 4.99 17.06 -26.57
N LYS A 3 5.27 18.19 -25.88
CA LYS A 3 5.13 18.29 -24.40
C LYS A 3 3.67 18.25 -23.94
N TYR A 4 2.76 18.84 -24.70
CA TYR A 4 1.34 18.86 -24.37
C TYR A 4 0.70 17.47 -24.56
N GLU A 5 1.09 16.79 -25.63
CA GLU A 5 0.66 15.42 -25.92
C GLU A 5 1.10 14.44 -24.80
N ILE A 6 2.36 14.54 -24.35
CA ILE A 6 2.87 13.75 -23.22
C ILE A 6 2.05 14.03 -21.95
N LEU A 7 1.72 15.28 -21.67
CA LEU A 7 0.91 15.65 -20.50
C LEU A 7 -0.49 15.02 -20.53
N LEU A 8 -1.11 14.99 -21.70
CA LEU A 8 -2.43 14.35 -21.89
C LEU A 8 -2.33 12.84 -21.65
N ILE A 9 -1.32 12.17 -22.19
CA ILE A 9 -1.09 10.72 -21.96
C ILE A 9 -0.89 10.43 -20.49
N ILE A 10 -0.08 11.20 -19.78
CA ILE A 10 0.15 11.04 -18.33
C ILE A 10 -1.16 11.21 -17.56
N LYS A 11 -1.96 12.22 -17.90
CA LYS A 11 -3.27 12.47 -17.26
C LYS A 11 -4.24 11.31 -17.49
N GLU A 12 -4.36 10.84 -18.71
CA GLU A 12 -5.23 9.71 -19.06
C GLU A 12 -4.78 8.44 -18.34
N PHE A 13 -3.49 8.13 -18.37
CA PHE A 13 -2.93 7.01 -17.63
C PHE A 13 -3.25 7.09 -16.13
N SER A 14 -3.06 8.26 -15.50
CA SER A 14 -3.36 8.45 -14.09
C SER A 14 -4.85 8.21 -13.77
N ASN A 15 -5.74 8.66 -14.63
CA ASN A 15 -7.18 8.45 -14.46
C ASN A 15 -7.56 6.97 -14.54
N VAL A 16 -7.11 6.27 -15.59
CA VAL A 16 -7.35 4.83 -15.79
C VAL A 16 -6.76 4.02 -14.64
N PHE A 17 -5.53 4.32 -14.23
CA PHE A 17 -4.87 3.66 -13.12
C PHE A 17 -5.63 3.85 -11.79
N ASN A 18 -6.08 5.07 -11.50
CA ASN A 18 -6.88 5.35 -10.30
C ASN A 18 -8.23 4.61 -10.32
N GLU A 19 -8.90 4.57 -11.47
CA GLU A 19 -10.17 3.85 -11.61
C GLU A 19 -9.96 2.34 -11.40
N PHE A 20 -8.93 1.77 -12.00
CA PHE A 20 -8.56 0.36 -11.80
C PHE A 20 -8.26 0.06 -10.32
N ASN A 21 -7.41 0.87 -9.67
CA ASN A 21 -7.12 0.72 -8.26
C ASN A 21 -8.37 0.81 -7.38
N ASN A 22 -9.27 1.75 -7.67
CA ASN A 22 -10.50 1.90 -6.91
C ASN A 22 -11.42 0.67 -7.04
N LYS A 23 -11.51 0.08 -8.22
CA LYS A 23 -12.28 -1.15 -8.43
C LYS A 23 -11.60 -2.35 -7.78
N ALA A 24 -10.30 -2.54 -8.01
CA ALA A 24 -9.54 -3.68 -7.50
C ALA A 24 -9.45 -3.73 -5.96
N PHE A 25 -9.39 -2.56 -5.30
CA PHE A 25 -9.24 -2.47 -3.85
C PHE A 25 -10.53 -2.02 -3.13
N LYS A 26 -11.68 -2.00 -3.81
CA LYS A 26 -12.97 -1.61 -3.21
C LYS A 26 -13.27 -2.39 -1.94
N PHE A 27 -13.00 -3.70 -1.95
CA PHE A 27 -13.21 -4.57 -0.81
C PHE A 27 -12.35 -4.14 0.40
N ILE A 28 -11.05 -3.85 0.17
CA ILE A 28 -10.16 -3.38 1.24
C ILE A 28 -10.69 -2.07 1.83
N ASP A 29 -11.12 -1.14 0.98
CA ASP A 29 -11.71 0.13 1.44
C ASP A 29 -12.93 -0.08 2.32
N GLU A 30 -13.82 -1.03 1.98
CA GLU A 30 -15.00 -1.36 2.77
C GLU A 30 -14.63 -1.93 4.15
N GLN A 31 -13.60 -2.77 4.24
CA GLN A 31 -13.09 -3.28 5.53
C GLN A 31 -12.41 -2.20 6.36
N LEU A 32 -11.60 -1.37 5.73
CA LEU A 32 -10.90 -0.27 6.39
C LEU A 32 -11.88 0.77 6.95
N ASN A 33 -12.92 1.09 6.19
CA ASN A 33 -13.96 2.05 6.60
C ASN A 33 -14.67 1.63 7.89
N LYS A 34 -14.87 0.33 8.12
CA LYS A 34 -15.46 -0.20 9.38
C LYS A 34 -14.62 0.13 10.62
N THR A 35 -13.32 0.28 10.45
CA THR A 35 -12.36 0.61 11.51
C THR A 35 -11.96 2.09 11.51
N GLY A 36 -12.46 2.87 10.55
CA GLY A 36 -12.06 4.24 10.30
C GLY A 36 -10.63 4.38 9.79
N LEU A 37 -10.03 3.30 9.28
CA LEU A 37 -8.74 3.30 8.61
C LEU A 37 -8.89 3.70 7.13
N VAL A 38 -7.78 4.10 6.53
CA VAL A 38 -7.65 4.38 5.08
C VAL A 38 -6.53 3.56 4.49
N ARG A 39 -6.45 3.46 3.16
CA ARG A 39 -5.44 2.65 2.44
C ARG A 39 -4.00 2.85 2.93
N THR A 40 -3.64 4.08 3.30
CA THR A 40 -2.29 4.36 3.80
C THR A 40 -1.98 3.58 5.09
N HIS A 41 -2.96 3.40 5.97
CA HIS A 41 -2.79 2.55 7.17
C HIS A 41 -2.58 1.08 6.77
N PHE A 42 -3.32 0.59 5.78
CA PHE A 42 -3.15 -0.77 5.27
C PHE A 42 -1.76 -0.99 4.66
N ILE A 43 -1.25 -0.03 3.90
CA ILE A 43 0.11 -0.08 3.35
C ILE A 43 1.15 -0.15 4.48
N ILE A 44 1.00 0.63 5.55
CA ILE A 44 1.90 0.57 6.72
C ILE A 44 1.89 -0.85 7.33
N LEU A 45 0.71 -1.40 7.57
CA LEU A 45 0.59 -2.75 8.15
C LEU A 45 1.21 -3.80 7.22
N HIS A 46 1.00 -3.67 5.90
CA HIS A 46 1.59 -4.56 4.90
C HIS A 46 3.13 -4.50 4.90
N GLU A 47 3.72 -3.31 4.99
CA GLU A 47 5.18 -3.14 5.04
C GLU A 47 5.79 -3.76 6.30
N LEU A 48 5.04 -3.84 7.40
CA LEU A 48 5.46 -4.44 8.66
C LEU A 48 5.26 -5.97 8.72
N MET A 49 4.64 -6.59 7.71
CA MET A 49 4.43 -8.04 7.68
C MET A 49 5.75 -8.81 7.67
N GLY A 50 5.68 -10.08 8.11
CA GLY A 50 6.86 -10.95 8.16
C GLY A 50 7.82 -10.64 9.31
N GLY A 51 7.34 -10.00 10.38
CA GLY A 51 8.12 -9.67 11.56
C GLY A 51 9.08 -8.50 11.36
N LYS A 52 8.85 -7.66 10.35
CA LYS A 52 9.68 -6.47 10.09
C LYS A 52 9.47 -5.42 11.17
N GLU A 53 10.56 -4.76 11.51
CA GLU A 53 10.60 -3.58 12.37
C GLU A 53 11.13 -2.39 11.55
N LEU A 54 10.34 -1.34 11.39
CA LEU A 54 10.69 -0.15 10.59
C LEU A 54 10.64 1.09 11.46
N SER A 55 11.58 2.01 11.24
CA SER A 55 11.56 3.31 11.92
C SER A 55 10.49 4.22 11.31
N MET A 56 10.13 5.28 12.06
CA MET A 56 9.24 6.33 11.54
C MET A 56 9.81 6.99 10.27
N SER A 57 11.13 7.07 10.15
CA SER A 57 11.79 7.61 8.96
C SER A 57 11.67 6.69 7.77
N ASP A 58 11.89 5.38 7.95
CA ASP A 58 11.75 4.37 6.89
C ASP A 58 10.31 4.38 6.35
N LEU A 59 9.32 4.36 7.25
CA LEU A 59 7.91 4.42 6.87
C LEU A 59 7.53 5.72 6.14
N SER A 60 8.09 6.85 6.58
CA SER A 60 7.89 8.15 5.94
C SER A 60 8.44 8.17 4.51
N GLU A 61 9.60 7.55 4.29
CA GLU A 61 10.25 7.43 2.98
C GLU A 61 9.47 6.48 2.06
N ILE A 62 9.13 5.27 2.53
CA ILE A 62 8.36 4.28 1.76
C ILE A 62 7.02 4.87 1.27
N LEU A 63 6.33 5.60 2.13
CA LEU A 63 5.00 6.15 1.86
C LEU A 63 5.03 7.52 1.18
N HIS A 64 6.22 8.11 1.00
CA HIS A 64 6.40 9.48 0.47
C HIS A 64 5.54 10.52 1.21
N VAL A 65 5.45 10.39 2.55
CA VAL A 65 4.70 11.31 3.42
C VAL A 65 5.63 12.06 4.38
N THR A 66 5.18 13.19 4.90
CA THR A 66 5.96 13.97 5.87
C THR A 66 5.99 13.30 7.25
N LYS A 67 7.02 13.59 8.05
CA LYS A 67 7.15 13.07 9.42
C LYS A 67 5.93 13.37 10.33
N PRO A 68 5.30 14.55 10.30
CA PRO A 68 4.07 14.76 11.05
C PRO A 68 2.94 13.84 10.61
N ASN A 69 2.78 13.61 9.30
CA ASN A 69 1.72 12.75 8.78
C ASN A 69 1.91 11.28 9.19
N ILE A 70 3.14 10.74 9.11
CA ILE A 70 3.39 9.36 9.54
C ILE A 70 3.11 9.19 11.03
N THR A 71 3.40 10.20 11.87
CA THR A 71 3.10 10.15 13.30
C THR A 71 1.61 9.98 13.55
N VAL A 72 0.76 10.76 12.89
CA VAL A 72 -0.71 10.66 13.01
C VAL A 72 -1.22 9.28 12.58
N LEU A 73 -0.68 8.74 11.48
CA LEU A 73 -1.05 7.42 10.99
C LEU A 73 -0.68 6.31 11.98
N ILE A 74 0.55 6.34 12.50
CA ILE A 74 1.03 5.36 13.48
C ILE A 74 0.28 5.49 14.81
N ASP A 75 0.01 6.70 15.29
CA ASP A 75 -0.77 6.92 16.52
C ASP A 75 -2.16 6.29 16.43
N LYS A 76 -2.80 6.40 15.27
CA LYS A 76 -4.11 5.77 15.03
C LYS A 76 -4.01 4.25 15.05
N LEU A 77 -3.01 3.67 14.38
CA LEU A 77 -2.79 2.22 14.38
C LEU A 77 -2.44 1.69 15.77
N ALA A 78 -1.61 2.42 16.53
CA ALA A 78 -1.26 2.07 17.90
C ALA A 78 -2.46 2.15 18.84
N LYS A 79 -3.33 3.18 18.69
CA LYS A 79 -4.59 3.31 19.46
C LYS A 79 -5.54 2.14 19.21
N LEU A 80 -5.53 1.55 18.02
CA LEU A 80 -6.31 0.38 17.66
C LEU A 80 -5.61 -0.94 18.02
N ASP A 81 -4.40 -0.85 18.58
CA ASP A 81 -3.57 -1.99 18.96
C ASP A 81 -3.17 -2.88 17.76
N TYR A 82 -2.96 -2.29 16.59
CA TYR A 82 -2.47 -3.01 15.41
C TYR A 82 -0.95 -2.93 15.28
N VAL A 83 -0.34 -1.89 15.83
CA VAL A 83 1.12 -1.74 15.88
C VAL A 83 1.55 -1.33 17.27
N GLU A 84 2.79 -1.63 17.60
CA GLU A 84 3.46 -1.16 18.81
C GLU A 84 4.79 -0.49 18.50
N ARG A 85 5.22 0.36 19.44
CA ARG A 85 6.50 1.04 19.40
C ARG A 85 7.50 0.28 20.25
N VAL A 86 8.61 -0.11 19.67
CA VAL A 86 9.70 -0.80 20.37
C VAL A 86 10.98 0.05 20.31
N ASN A 87 11.71 0.10 21.40
CA ASN A 87 13.00 0.77 21.44
C ASN A 87 14.08 -0.16 20.89
N LYS A 88 14.92 0.33 19.99
CA LYS A 88 16.10 -0.42 19.57
C LYS A 88 17.04 -0.58 20.75
N SER A 89 17.42 -1.82 21.05
CA SER A 89 18.21 -2.15 22.26
C SER A 89 19.57 -1.44 22.34
N GLN A 90 20.13 -1.01 21.21
CA GLN A 90 21.45 -0.36 21.12
C GLN A 90 21.38 1.17 21.03
N ASP A 91 20.25 1.76 20.60
CA ASP A 91 20.05 3.21 20.54
C ASP A 91 18.61 3.55 20.92
N ARG A 92 18.44 4.04 22.16
CA ARG A 92 17.13 4.46 22.70
C ARG A 92 16.47 5.63 21.96
N ARG A 93 17.21 6.27 21.04
CA ARG A 93 16.67 7.38 20.22
C ARG A 93 15.91 6.87 19.00
N VAL A 94 16.11 5.62 18.60
CA VAL A 94 15.44 5.02 17.44
C VAL A 94 14.25 4.20 17.93
N ILE A 95 13.04 4.71 17.62
CA ILE A 95 11.79 4.00 17.86
C ILE A 95 11.47 3.22 16.58
N LEU A 96 11.30 1.91 16.74
CA LEU A 96 10.86 1.00 15.69
C LEU A 96 9.37 0.71 15.87
N ILE A 97 8.69 0.49 14.77
CA ILE A 97 7.29 0.10 14.70
C ILE A 97 7.24 -1.33 14.22
N ARG A 98 6.42 -2.16 14.86
CA ARG A 98 6.13 -3.52 14.42
C ARG A 98 4.66 -3.85 14.59
N LEU A 99 4.19 -4.91 13.92
CA LEU A 99 2.84 -5.44 14.14
C LEU A 99 2.72 -6.05 15.53
N THR A 100 1.54 -5.89 16.12
CA THR A 100 1.09 -6.71 17.25
C THR A 100 0.46 -8.01 16.72
N ASP A 101 0.17 -8.98 17.60
CA ASP A 101 -0.58 -10.19 17.23
C ASP A 101 -1.97 -9.83 16.64
N LYS A 102 -2.60 -8.79 17.16
CA LYS A 102 -3.87 -8.29 16.63
C LYS A 102 -3.70 -7.68 15.23
N GLY A 103 -2.62 -6.93 15.01
CA GLY A 103 -2.27 -6.38 13.70
C GLY A 103 -1.99 -7.49 12.69
N GLN A 104 -1.25 -8.52 13.08
CA GLN A 104 -1.00 -9.69 12.24
C GLN A 104 -2.31 -10.41 11.89
N THR A 105 -3.15 -10.70 12.88
CA THR A 105 -4.46 -11.33 12.66
C THR A 105 -5.36 -10.50 11.73
N PHE A 106 -5.33 -9.17 11.85
CA PHE A 106 -6.07 -8.28 10.95
C PHE A 106 -5.56 -8.41 9.51
N MET A 107 -4.25 -8.45 9.31
CA MET A 107 -3.65 -8.58 7.97
C MET A 107 -3.93 -9.96 7.35
N ASP A 108 -3.85 -11.04 8.14
CA ASP A 108 -4.13 -12.40 7.67
C ASP A 108 -5.59 -12.52 7.20
N LYS A 109 -6.54 -12.03 7.99
CA LYS A 109 -7.96 -11.99 7.60
C LYS A 109 -8.18 -11.12 6.36
N SER A 110 -7.50 -9.98 6.26
CA SER A 110 -7.59 -9.11 5.08
C SER A 110 -7.06 -9.80 3.83
N ALA A 111 -6.01 -10.62 3.95
CA ALA A 111 -5.48 -11.41 2.85
C ALA A 111 -6.46 -12.49 2.40
N GLU A 112 -7.09 -13.23 3.33
CA GLU A 112 -8.11 -14.24 3.01
C GLU A 112 -9.30 -13.62 2.26
N GLU A 113 -9.77 -12.47 2.72
CA GLU A 113 -10.88 -11.78 2.08
C GLU A 113 -10.49 -11.17 0.72
N LEU A 114 -9.24 -10.73 0.57
CA LEU A 114 -8.72 -10.29 -0.73
C LEU A 114 -8.73 -11.45 -1.75
N VAL A 115 -8.32 -12.66 -1.33
CA VAL A 115 -8.37 -13.86 -2.19
C VAL A 115 -9.80 -14.11 -2.67
N LYS A 116 -10.81 -14.06 -1.78
CA LYS A 116 -12.22 -14.21 -2.15
C LYS A 116 -12.69 -13.13 -3.13
N SER A 117 -12.21 -11.89 -2.96
CA SER A 117 -12.55 -10.79 -3.89
C SER A 117 -11.89 -10.97 -5.25
N VAL A 118 -10.68 -11.53 -5.29
CA VAL A 118 -9.98 -11.87 -6.54
C VAL A 118 -10.75 -12.97 -7.29
N ASP A 119 -11.26 -13.99 -6.59
CA ASP A 119 -12.08 -15.03 -7.22
C ASP A 119 -13.30 -14.42 -7.93
N GLN A 120 -13.97 -13.44 -7.31
CA GLN A 120 -15.08 -12.72 -7.94
C GLN A 120 -14.65 -11.87 -9.15
N LEU A 121 -13.44 -11.30 -9.11
CA LEU A 121 -12.89 -10.58 -10.27
C LEU A 121 -12.55 -11.51 -11.42
N LEU A 122 -12.09 -12.73 -11.13
CA LEU A 122 -11.76 -13.75 -12.15
C LEU A 122 -13.01 -14.24 -12.90
N ASP A 123 -14.22 -14.07 -12.34
CA ASP A 123 -15.46 -14.33 -13.06
C ASP A 123 -15.69 -13.36 -14.24
N TYR A 124 -15.03 -12.19 -14.23
CA TYR A 124 -15.13 -11.14 -15.24
C TYR A 124 -13.89 -11.00 -16.13
N LEU A 125 -12.75 -11.59 -15.74
CA LEU A 125 -11.47 -11.47 -16.43
C LEU A 125 -11.03 -12.84 -16.93
N ASP A 126 -10.70 -12.93 -18.20
CA ASP A 126 -10.13 -14.14 -18.76
C ASP A 126 -8.58 -14.16 -18.66
N LYS A 127 -7.98 -15.21 -19.17
CA LYS A 127 -6.52 -15.36 -19.16
C LYS A 127 -5.80 -14.29 -19.98
N GLU A 128 -6.41 -13.82 -21.06
CA GLU A 128 -5.86 -12.77 -21.92
C GLU A 128 -5.83 -11.43 -21.18
N ASP A 129 -6.91 -11.10 -20.45
CA ASP A 129 -6.99 -9.93 -19.58
C ASP A 129 -5.90 -9.92 -18.51
N LEU A 130 -5.65 -11.06 -17.87
CA LEU A 130 -4.59 -11.21 -16.86
C LEU A 130 -3.20 -11.04 -17.47
N ASP A 131 -2.97 -11.53 -18.68
CA ASP A 131 -1.72 -11.35 -19.42
C ASP A 131 -1.51 -9.86 -19.76
N ILE A 132 -2.56 -9.13 -20.14
CA ILE A 132 -2.50 -7.67 -20.35
C ILE A 132 -2.08 -6.95 -19.06
N VAL A 133 -2.68 -7.27 -17.93
CA VAL A 133 -2.31 -6.67 -16.62
C VAL A 133 -0.84 -6.94 -16.29
N LYS A 134 -0.38 -8.18 -16.51
CA LYS A 134 1.01 -8.59 -16.27
C LYS A 134 2.00 -7.82 -17.17
N GLN A 135 1.71 -7.74 -18.47
CA GLN A 135 2.55 -6.99 -19.42
C GLN A 135 2.60 -5.51 -19.08
N THR A 136 1.46 -4.89 -18.75
CA THR A 136 1.38 -3.50 -18.32
C THR A 136 2.22 -3.25 -17.07
N THR A 137 2.12 -4.13 -16.07
CA THR A 137 2.93 -4.05 -14.84
C THR A 137 4.42 -4.12 -15.13
N GLN A 138 4.84 -5.02 -16.04
CA GLN A 138 6.25 -5.12 -16.44
C GLN A 138 6.74 -3.87 -17.19
N ALA A 139 5.91 -3.32 -18.08
CA ALA A 139 6.22 -2.08 -18.77
C ALA A 139 6.39 -0.91 -17.80
N MET A 140 5.50 -0.77 -16.82
CA MET A 140 5.58 0.24 -15.77
C MET A 140 6.86 0.11 -14.92
N LYS A 141 7.22 -1.10 -14.51
CA LYS A 141 8.48 -1.33 -13.77
C LYS A 141 9.70 -0.88 -14.56
N LYS A 142 9.73 -1.12 -15.89
CA LYS A 142 10.82 -0.65 -16.77
C LYS A 142 10.89 0.88 -16.85
N LEU A 143 9.74 1.56 -16.90
CA LEU A 143 9.68 3.03 -16.90
C LEU A 143 10.16 3.60 -15.58
N LEU A 144 9.68 3.09 -14.46
CA LEU A 144 10.11 3.51 -13.12
C LEU A 144 11.62 3.33 -12.91
N ALA A 145 12.18 2.21 -13.37
CA ALA A 145 13.63 1.97 -13.29
C ALA A 145 14.48 2.98 -14.09
N LYS A 146 13.89 3.58 -15.14
CA LYS A 146 14.58 4.67 -15.89
C LYS A 146 14.51 5.99 -15.14
N LEU A 147 13.38 6.29 -14.49
CA LEU A 147 13.20 7.53 -13.73
C LEU A 147 14.06 7.57 -12.47
N ASN A 148 14.27 6.42 -11.81
CA ASN A 148 15.09 6.30 -10.60
C ASN A 148 16.62 6.35 -10.87
N LYS A 149 17.04 6.44 -12.12
CA LYS A 149 18.46 6.59 -12.50
C LYS A 149 18.89 8.06 -12.65
N GLN A 150 18.00 9.01 -12.41
CA GLN A 150 18.28 10.44 -12.38
C GLN A 150 18.51 10.92 -10.95
#